data_017d7b50141b36b6b84ed870c9cab9e0
#
_entry.id   017d7b50141b36b6b84ed870c9cab9e0
#
_cell.length_a   1.000
_cell.length_b   1.000
_cell.length_c   1.000
_cell.angle_alpha   90.00
_cell.angle_beta   90.00
_cell.angle_gamma   90.00
#
_symmetry.space_group_name_H-M   'P 1'
#
loop_
_entity.id
_entity.type
_entity.pdbx_description
1 polymer ?
#
loop_
_entity_poly.entity_id
_entity_poly.type
_entity_poly.pdbx_seq_one_letter_code
_entity_poly.pdbx_strand_id
1 'polypeptide(L)'
;MDFLQAKFAVKLLEKFAEPLIKKISEISLVEWEKFKVDFDFAFSTYTENAYQKYSKIKTILYRTEPKYIYDFFQIPALKRSNASPFLANTIESVTGLSHFLLLSGSGGIGKSTLMKHFYLSALKSQKYIPIFFELREINDVSGDYHLEDLLYKKLSALGSTMKPSCLEYAFQSGCFMFLLDG
;
A
#
# COMPACT_ATOMS: atom_id res chain seq x y z
N MET A 1 -5.60 5.91 -18.75
CA MET A 1 -4.77 6.53 -17.68
C MET A 1 -3.69 5.51 -17.37
N ASP A 2 -2.52 5.67 -18.00
CA ASP A 2 -1.37 4.76 -17.82
C ASP A 2 -0.81 4.96 -16.42
N PHE A 3 -1.40 4.24 -15.45
CA PHE A 3 -1.20 4.50 -14.03
C PHE A 3 0.10 3.92 -13.49
N LEU A 4 0.76 3.07 -14.27
CA LEU A 4 1.92 2.32 -13.79
C LEU A 4 2.92 2.23 -14.92
N GLN A 5 3.82 3.20 -14.94
CA GLN A 5 5.05 2.97 -15.67
C GLN A 5 5.73 1.75 -15.06
N ALA A 6 5.97 0.74 -15.89
CA ALA A 6 6.53 -0.57 -15.53
C ALA A 6 7.82 -0.48 -14.73
N LYS A 7 8.41 0.49 -14.35
CA LYS A 7 9.66 0.63 -13.58
C LYS A 7 9.49 1.33 -12.22
N PHE A 8 8.23 1.47 -11.77
CA PHE A 8 7.97 2.18 -10.52
C PHE A 8 8.50 1.41 -9.30
N ALA A 9 8.18 0.12 -9.21
CA ALA A 9 8.57 -0.71 -8.08
C ALA A 9 10.10 -0.85 -8.00
N VAL A 10 10.77 -1.01 -9.15
CA VAL A 10 12.24 -1.08 -9.22
C VAL A 10 12.89 0.23 -8.77
N LYS A 11 12.39 1.38 -9.21
CA LYS A 11 12.92 2.68 -8.76
C LYS A 11 12.79 2.87 -7.25
N LEU A 12 11.68 2.41 -6.67
CA LEU A 12 11.52 2.43 -5.22
C LEU A 12 12.50 1.49 -4.54
N LEU A 13 12.59 0.26 -5.03
CA LEU A 13 13.52 -0.71 -4.49
C LEU A 13 14.96 -0.19 -4.54
N GLU A 14 15.41 0.34 -5.66
CA GLU A 14 16.76 0.93 -5.80
C GLU A 14 16.98 2.04 -4.77
N LYS A 15 16.04 2.96 -4.63
CA LYS A 15 16.13 4.06 -3.65
C LYS A 15 16.30 3.58 -2.20
N PHE A 16 15.57 2.52 -1.80
CA PHE A 16 15.61 2.01 -0.43
C PHE A 16 16.64 0.91 -0.23
N ALA A 17 16.99 0.18 -1.27
CA ALA A 17 17.89 -0.96 -1.19
C ALA A 17 19.36 -0.63 -1.40
N GLU A 18 19.71 0.45 -2.12
CA GLU A 18 21.11 0.85 -2.33
C GLU A 18 21.95 0.87 -1.05
N PRO A 19 21.47 1.40 0.09
CA PRO A 19 22.23 1.38 1.33
C PRO A 19 22.42 -0.02 1.92
N LEU A 20 21.46 -0.93 1.65
CA LEU A 20 21.49 -2.32 2.14
C LEU A 20 22.36 -3.22 1.28
N ILE A 21 22.36 -3.03 -0.05
CA ILE A 21 23.18 -3.79 -0.99
C ILE A 21 24.67 -3.58 -0.71
N LYS A 22 25.07 -2.39 -0.34
CA LYS A 22 26.46 -2.11 0.08
C LYS A 22 26.88 -2.90 1.33
N LYS A 23 25.90 -3.38 2.13
CA LYS A 23 26.14 -4.26 3.29
C LYS A 23 26.07 -5.75 2.97
N ILE A 24 25.35 -6.13 1.90
CA ILE A 24 25.19 -7.53 1.48
C ILE A 24 26.22 -7.80 0.38
N SER A 25 27.46 -8.03 0.76
CA SER A 25 28.57 -8.34 -0.15
C SER A 25 28.46 -9.71 -0.87
N GLU A 26 27.34 -10.41 -0.75
CA GLU A 26 27.19 -11.80 -1.20
C GLU A 26 26.24 -11.97 -2.41
N ILE A 27 25.56 -10.93 -2.88
CA ILE A 27 24.66 -11.04 -4.04
C ILE A 27 25.43 -10.67 -5.31
N SER A 28 25.48 -11.59 -6.26
CA SER A 28 26.07 -11.31 -7.57
C SER A 28 25.24 -10.29 -8.37
N LEU A 29 25.88 -9.54 -9.26
CA LEU A 29 25.18 -8.58 -10.13
C LEU A 29 24.05 -9.24 -10.95
N VAL A 30 24.25 -10.50 -11.38
CA VAL A 30 23.24 -11.25 -12.15
C VAL A 30 22.01 -11.58 -11.30
N GLU A 31 22.22 -11.99 -10.05
CA GLU A 31 21.13 -12.29 -9.12
C GLU A 31 20.35 -11.03 -8.76
N TRP A 32 21.05 -9.89 -8.64
CA TRP A 32 20.43 -8.60 -8.39
C TRP A 32 19.55 -8.13 -9.56
N GLU A 33 20.05 -8.24 -10.80
CA GLU A 33 19.26 -7.88 -11.98
C GLU A 33 18.00 -8.78 -12.12
N LYS A 34 18.16 -10.08 -11.89
CA LYS A 34 17.04 -11.02 -11.90
C LYS A 34 16.01 -10.68 -10.80
N PHE A 35 16.49 -10.37 -9.60
CA PHE A 35 15.63 -9.92 -8.49
C PHE A 35 14.82 -8.69 -8.87
N LYS A 36 15.44 -7.67 -9.49
CA LYS A 36 14.72 -6.46 -9.92
C LYS A 36 13.60 -6.77 -10.91
N VAL A 37 13.84 -7.65 -11.87
CA VAL A 37 12.83 -8.06 -12.86
C VAL A 37 11.67 -8.80 -12.20
N ASP A 38 11.95 -9.76 -11.32
CA ASP A 38 10.93 -10.53 -10.60
C ASP A 38 10.10 -9.61 -9.69
N PHE A 39 10.75 -8.65 -9.04
CA PHE A 39 10.11 -7.66 -8.16
C PHE A 39 9.20 -6.72 -8.95
N ASP A 40 9.68 -6.17 -10.07
CA ASP A 40 8.89 -5.26 -10.91
C ASP A 40 7.63 -5.95 -11.45
N PHE A 41 7.78 -7.16 -11.95
CA PHE A 41 6.65 -7.93 -12.47
C PHE A 41 5.61 -8.24 -11.37
N ALA A 42 6.07 -8.71 -10.22
CA ALA A 42 5.21 -9.06 -9.11
C ALA A 42 4.43 -7.84 -8.58
N PHE A 43 5.09 -6.68 -8.46
CA PHE A 43 4.44 -5.46 -7.98
C PHE A 43 3.59 -4.77 -9.04
N SER A 44 3.91 -4.85 -10.32
CA SER A 44 3.04 -4.34 -11.39
C SER A 44 1.68 -5.03 -11.33
N THR A 45 1.68 -6.36 -11.26
CA THR A 45 0.45 -7.17 -11.16
C THR A 45 -0.33 -6.85 -9.87
N TYR A 46 0.37 -6.79 -8.73
CA TYR A 46 -0.23 -6.43 -7.47
C TYR A 46 -0.90 -5.05 -7.52
N THR A 47 -0.18 -4.02 -7.97
CA THR A 47 -0.66 -2.64 -7.95
C THR A 47 -1.84 -2.43 -8.92
N GLU A 48 -1.84 -3.10 -10.06
CA GLU A 48 -2.96 -3.06 -11.00
C GLU A 48 -4.22 -3.69 -10.39
N ASN A 49 -4.13 -4.91 -9.86
CA ASN A 49 -5.25 -5.59 -9.25
C ASN A 49 -5.76 -4.87 -7.99
N ALA A 50 -4.85 -4.35 -7.18
CA ALA A 50 -5.20 -3.57 -6.00
C ALA A 50 -5.85 -2.23 -6.37
N TYR A 51 -5.39 -1.56 -7.43
CA TYR A 51 -6.05 -0.37 -7.96
C TYR A 51 -7.48 -0.68 -8.39
N GLN A 52 -7.71 -1.75 -9.16
CA GLN A 52 -9.06 -2.16 -9.57
C GLN A 52 -9.95 -2.46 -8.36
N LYS A 53 -9.40 -3.10 -7.33
CA LYS A 53 -10.13 -3.44 -6.09
C LYS A 53 -10.49 -2.20 -5.27
N TYR A 54 -9.54 -1.27 -5.07
CA TYR A 54 -9.71 -0.16 -4.11
C TYR A 54 -10.20 1.15 -4.72
N SER A 55 -10.13 1.30 -6.05
CA SER A 55 -10.69 2.46 -6.74
C SER A 55 -12.21 2.45 -6.84
N LYS A 56 -12.83 1.29 -6.57
CA LYS A 56 -14.28 1.11 -6.64
C LYS A 56 -14.85 0.79 -5.27
N ILE A 57 -16.02 1.37 -4.96
CA ILE A 57 -16.70 1.17 -3.69
C ILE A 57 -18.17 0.79 -3.96
N LYS A 58 -18.65 -0.20 -3.22
CA LYS A 58 -20.07 -0.50 -3.06
C LYS A 58 -20.61 0.35 -1.92
N THR A 59 -21.67 1.07 -2.16
CA THR A 59 -22.40 1.83 -1.12
C THR A 59 -23.79 1.25 -0.92
N ILE A 60 -24.52 1.73 0.09
CA ILE A 60 -25.91 1.34 0.32
C ILE A 60 -26.78 1.64 -0.92
N LEU A 61 -26.48 2.75 -1.62
CA LEU A 61 -27.20 3.17 -2.83
C LEU A 61 -26.77 2.39 -4.07
N TYR A 62 -25.54 1.93 -4.14
CA TYR A 62 -24.94 1.22 -5.29
C TYR A 62 -24.48 -0.18 -4.90
N ARG A 63 -25.41 -1.03 -4.48
CA ARG A 63 -25.09 -2.39 -3.99
C ARG A 63 -24.68 -3.34 -5.10
N THR A 64 -25.28 -3.24 -6.27
CA THR A 64 -25.06 -4.14 -7.42
C THR A 64 -23.88 -3.71 -8.26
N GLU A 65 -23.69 -2.41 -8.46
CA GLU A 65 -22.65 -1.85 -9.32
C GLU A 65 -21.68 -0.98 -8.50
N PRO A 66 -20.44 -1.45 -8.26
CA PRO A 66 -19.42 -0.63 -7.62
C PRO A 66 -19.15 0.62 -8.46
N LYS A 67 -19.17 1.79 -7.82
CA LYS A 67 -18.85 3.08 -8.46
C LYS A 67 -17.41 3.50 -8.16
N TYR A 68 -16.85 4.28 -9.06
CA TYR A 68 -15.53 4.84 -8.86
C TYR A 68 -15.53 5.79 -7.65
N ILE A 69 -14.54 5.65 -6.79
CA ILE A 69 -14.50 6.38 -5.50
C ILE A 69 -14.64 7.89 -5.69
N TYR A 70 -13.99 8.46 -6.71
CA TYR A 70 -13.98 9.91 -6.94
C TYR A 70 -15.25 10.46 -7.61
N ASP A 71 -16.23 9.63 -7.94
CA ASP A 71 -17.55 10.11 -8.39
C ASP A 71 -18.35 10.73 -7.24
N PHE A 72 -18.01 10.38 -5.98
CA PHE A 72 -18.75 10.83 -4.80
C PHE A 72 -17.89 11.16 -3.56
N PHE A 73 -16.58 10.86 -3.61
CA PHE A 73 -15.70 11.13 -2.48
C PHE A 73 -15.47 12.62 -2.29
N GLN A 74 -15.80 13.10 -1.10
CA GLN A 74 -15.48 14.46 -0.66
C GLN A 74 -14.26 14.38 0.28
N ILE A 75 -13.28 15.23 0.05
CA ILE A 75 -12.05 15.28 0.85
C ILE A 75 -12.41 15.78 2.25
N PRO A 76 -12.23 14.97 3.30
CA PRO A 76 -12.55 15.39 4.66
C PRO A 76 -11.46 16.31 5.23
N ALA A 77 -11.89 17.17 6.16
CA ALA A 77 -10.96 17.84 7.04
C ALA A 77 -10.59 16.92 8.21
N LEU A 78 -9.31 16.79 8.47
CA LEU A 78 -8.76 16.10 9.63
C LEU A 78 -8.30 17.12 10.67
N LYS A 79 -8.40 16.76 11.94
CA LYS A 79 -7.92 17.57 13.05
C LYS A 79 -7.00 16.75 13.94
N ARG A 80 -5.82 17.28 14.20
CA ARG A 80 -4.92 16.76 15.24
C ARG A 80 -5.21 17.49 16.54
N SER A 81 -5.43 16.76 17.62
CA SER A 81 -5.68 17.26 18.99
C SER A 81 -5.92 18.80 19.11
N ASN A 82 -4.87 19.57 19.30
CA ASN A 82 -4.92 21.03 19.52
C ASN A 82 -4.55 21.88 18.29
N ALA A 83 -4.50 21.28 17.10
CA ALA A 83 -4.15 21.99 15.87
C ALA A 83 -5.40 22.41 15.08
N SER A 84 -5.24 23.36 14.16
CA SER A 84 -6.28 23.69 13.20
C SER A 84 -6.59 22.53 12.26
N PRO A 85 -7.84 22.37 11.83
CA PRO A 85 -8.19 21.36 10.82
C PRO A 85 -7.44 21.59 9.51
N PHE A 86 -7.11 20.50 8.80
CA PHE A 86 -6.48 20.53 7.49
C PHE A 86 -7.18 19.53 6.54
N LEU A 87 -7.10 19.77 5.24
CA LEU A 87 -7.69 18.88 4.25
C LEU A 87 -6.78 17.66 3.98
N ALA A 88 -7.38 16.48 3.99
CA ALA A 88 -6.71 15.21 3.70
C ALA A 88 -6.58 14.97 2.19
N ASN A 89 -5.98 15.91 1.46
CA ASN A 89 -5.93 15.89 -0.01
C ASN A 89 -5.11 14.73 -0.59
N THR A 90 -4.01 14.40 0.07
CA THR A 90 -3.08 13.36 -0.36
C THR A 90 -2.52 12.62 0.84
N ILE A 91 -1.87 11.48 0.59
CA ILE A 91 -1.21 10.73 1.66
C ILE A 91 -0.10 11.56 2.32
N GLU A 92 0.56 12.44 1.59
CA GLU A 92 1.63 13.29 2.12
C GLU A 92 1.11 14.28 3.15
N SER A 93 -0.15 14.69 3.06
CA SER A 93 -0.76 15.59 4.04
C SER A 93 -0.78 15.02 5.47
N VAL A 94 -0.69 13.69 5.59
CA VAL A 94 -0.67 12.98 6.88
C VAL A 94 0.68 12.35 7.20
N THR A 95 1.39 11.78 6.24
CA THR A 95 2.69 11.11 6.49
C THR A 95 3.80 12.06 6.92
N GLY A 96 3.68 13.34 6.59
CA GLY A 96 4.57 14.39 7.12
C GLY A 96 4.40 14.65 8.63
N LEU A 97 3.33 14.15 9.25
CA LEU A 97 3.05 14.40 10.67
C LEU A 97 3.72 13.37 11.60
N SER A 98 3.79 12.10 11.18
CA SER A 98 4.38 11.02 11.98
C SER A 98 4.54 9.75 11.13
N HIS A 99 5.44 8.85 11.58
CA HIS A 99 5.60 7.50 11.02
C HIS A 99 4.41 6.58 11.36
N PHE A 100 3.78 6.80 12.51
CA PHE A 100 2.60 6.05 12.96
C PHE A 100 1.45 7.01 13.17
N LEU A 101 0.31 6.73 12.54
CA LEU A 101 -0.87 7.58 12.56
C LEU A 101 -2.11 6.74 12.86
N LEU A 102 -2.92 7.20 13.80
CA LEU A 102 -4.22 6.64 14.09
C LEU A 102 -5.31 7.63 13.68
N LEU A 103 -6.18 7.22 12.75
CA LEU A 103 -7.37 7.96 12.36
C LEU A 103 -8.57 7.47 13.17
N SER A 104 -9.14 8.35 13.97
CA SER A 104 -10.35 8.08 14.76
C SER A 104 -11.53 8.91 14.28
N GLY A 105 -12.73 8.42 14.55
CA GLY A 105 -13.97 9.10 14.19
C GLY A 105 -15.17 8.17 14.35
N SER A 106 -16.39 8.73 14.37
CA SER A 106 -17.63 7.97 14.51
C SER A 106 -17.81 6.94 13.39
N GLY A 107 -18.64 5.93 13.65
CA GLY A 107 -19.03 4.94 12.64
C GLY A 107 -19.71 5.63 11.45
N GLY A 108 -19.46 5.13 10.24
CA GLY A 108 -20.07 5.64 9.00
C GLY A 108 -19.52 6.97 8.46
N ILE A 109 -18.58 7.65 9.14
CA ILE A 109 -18.05 8.95 8.70
C ILE A 109 -17.14 8.88 7.44
N GLY A 110 -16.86 7.68 6.92
CA GLY A 110 -16.06 7.50 5.72
C GLY A 110 -14.59 7.18 5.93
N LYS A 111 -14.17 6.70 7.13
CA LYS A 111 -12.76 6.33 7.40
C LYS A 111 -12.20 5.35 6.38
N SER A 112 -12.91 4.26 6.09
CA SER A 112 -12.50 3.26 5.09
C SER A 112 -12.40 3.84 3.68
N THR A 113 -13.28 4.79 3.34
CA THR A 113 -13.21 5.50 2.07
C THR A 113 -11.98 6.40 2.01
N LEU A 114 -11.68 7.11 3.09
CA LEU A 114 -10.47 7.92 3.21
C LEU A 114 -9.21 7.06 3.14
N MET A 115 -9.18 5.89 3.78
CA MET A 115 -8.05 4.96 3.70
C MET A 115 -7.82 4.47 2.26
N LYS A 116 -8.88 4.18 1.50
CA LYS A 116 -8.78 3.85 0.07
C LYS A 116 -8.28 5.04 -0.76
N HIS A 117 -8.73 6.26 -0.45
CA HIS A 117 -8.20 7.47 -1.08
C HIS A 117 -6.69 7.63 -0.80
N PHE A 118 -6.25 7.42 0.43
CA PHE A 118 -4.82 7.45 0.76
C PHE A 118 -4.03 6.36 0.05
N TYR A 119 -4.58 5.16 -0.09
CA TYR A 119 -3.98 4.10 -0.89
C TYR A 119 -3.75 4.53 -2.34
N LEU A 120 -4.78 5.07 -2.99
CA LEU A 120 -4.69 5.56 -4.37
C LEU A 120 -3.75 6.76 -4.50
N SER A 121 -3.74 7.64 -3.50
CA SER A 121 -2.79 8.76 -3.43
C SER A 121 -1.35 8.27 -3.28
N ALA A 122 -1.10 7.26 -2.45
CA ALA A 122 0.22 6.68 -2.27
C ALA A 122 0.74 6.02 -3.56
N LEU A 123 -0.13 5.33 -4.31
CA LEU A 123 0.23 4.82 -5.64
C LEU A 123 0.67 5.94 -6.60
N LYS A 124 -0.02 7.08 -6.56
CA LYS A 124 0.34 8.24 -7.40
C LYS A 124 1.64 8.89 -6.98
N SER A 125 1.90 8.96 -5.69
CA SER A 125 3.08 9.63 -5.14
C SER A 125 4.38 8.91 -5.46
N GLN A 126 4.31 7.60 -5.70
CA GLN A 126 5.47 6.76 -6.00
C GLN A 126 6.60 6.87 -4.95
N LYS A 127 6.27 7.18 -3.69
CA LYS A 127 7.25 7.26 -2.61
C LYS A 127 7.43 5.96 -1.85
N TYR A 128 6.34 5.19 -1.74
CA TYR A 128 6.27 3.91 -1.05
C TYR A 128 5.37 2.96 -1.82
N ILE A 129 5.49 1.68 -1.54
CA ILE A 129 4.56 0.65 -2.02
C ILE A 129 3.45 0.54 -1.00
N PRO A 130 2.23 1.02 -1.29
CA PRO A 130 1.13 0.95 -0.33
C PRO A 130 0.58 -0.47 -0.24
N ILE A 131 0.42 -0.95 0.99
CA ILE A 131 -0.22 -2.22 1.30
C ILE A 131 -1.46 -1.92 2.14
N PHE A 132 -2.62 -2.38 1.69
CA PHE A 132 -3.89 -2.16 2.35
C PHE A 132 -4.36 -3.44 3.03
N PHE A 133 -4.51 -3.41 4.36
CA PHE A 133 -5.10 -4.49 5.14
C PHE A 133 -6.45 -4.07 5.72
N GLU A 134 -7.47 -4.86 5.47
CA GLU A 134 -8.69 -4.84 6.26
C GLU A 134 -8.45 -5.73 7.49
N LEU A 135 -8.44 -5.16 8.70
CA LEU A 135 -8.08 -5.90 9.92
C LEU A 135 -8.98 -7.11 10.17
N ARG A 136 -10.22 -7.07 9.70
CA ARG A 136 -11.12 -8.25 9.73
C ARG A 136 -10.58 -9.45 8.95
N GLU A 137 -9.76 -9.24 7.91
CA GLU A 137 -9.14 -10.33 7.15
C GLU A 137 -8.08 -11.07 8.00
N ILE A 138 -7.63 -10.47 9.10
CA ILE A 138 -6.61 -11.02 10.00
C ILE A 138 -7.28 -11.82 11.14
N ASN A 139 -8.53 -11.50 11.50
CA ASN A 139 -9.25 -12.16 12.60
C ASN A 139 -9.48 -13.66 12.35
N ASP A 140 -9.53 -14.10 11.09
CA ASP A 140 -9.71 -15.50 10.71
C ASP A 140 -8.41 -16.30 10.70
N VAL A 141 -7.30 -15.66 11.06
CA VAL A 141 -5.97 -16.26 11.05
C VAL A 141 -5.71 -16.86 12.43
N SER A 142 -5.94 -18.16 12.59
CA SER A 142 -5.60 -18.91 13.81
C SER A 142 -4.13 -19.31 13.79
N GLY A 143 -3.32 -18.80 14.72
CA GLY A 143 -1.91 -19.17 14.91
C GLY A 143 -0.97 -17.97 15.05
N ASP A 144 0.29 -18.26 15.36
CA ASP A 144 1.35 -17.25 15.39
C ASP A 144 1.79 -16.93 13.95
N TYR A 145 1.23 -15.86 13.39
CA TYR A 145 1.63 -15.38 12.08
C TYR A 145 2.55 -14.19 12.21
N HIS A 146 3.66 -14.24 11.48
CA HIS A 146 4.51 -13.06 11.29
C HIS A 146 3.89 -12.11 10.27
N LEU A 147 4.20 -10.82 10.38
CA LEU A 147 3.70 -9.80 9.45
C LEU A 147 4.09 -10.10 7.99
N GLU A 148 5.26 -10.70 7.80
CA GLU A 148 5.78 -11.13 6.50
C GLU A 148 4.87 -12.19 5.85
N ASP A 149 4.36 -13.15 6.62
CA ASP A 149 3.44 -14.18 6.13
C ASP A 149 2.11 -13.58 5.67
N LEU A 150 1.58 -12.64 6.47
CA LEU A 150 0.36 -11.90 6.12
C LEU A 150 0.55 -11.06 4.86
N LEU A 151 1.70 -10.41 4.75
CA LEU A 151 2.05 -9.63 3.57
C LEU A 151 2.18 -10.51 2.33
N TYR A 152 2.88 -11.63 2.45
CA TYR A 152 3.02 -12.61 1.37
C TYR A 152 1.66 -13.14 0.90
N LYS A 153 0.81 -13.55 1.85
CA LYS A 153 -0.56 -14.00 1.57
C LYS A 153 -1.38 -12.91 0.85
N LYS A 154 -1.28 -11.67 1.31
CA LYS A 154 -1.98 -10.53 0.72
C LYS A 154 -1.54 -10.24 -0.71
N LEU A 155 -0.24 -10.20 -0.93
CA LEU A 155 0.34 -9.95 -2.25
C LEU A 155 0.01 -11.07 -3.22
N SER A 156 0.12 -12.33 -2.79
CA SER A 156 -0.23 -13.50 -3.59
C SER A 156 -1.72 -13.51 -3.97
N ALA A 157 -2.60 -13.16 -3.03
CA ALA A 157 -4.04 -13.06 -3.31
C ALA A 157 -4.40 -11.98 -4.33
N LEU A 158 -3.53 -10.99 -4.53
CA LEU A 158 -3.66 -9.95 -5.56
C LEU A 158 -2.80 -10.21 -6.81
N GLY A 159 -2.35 -11.46 -6.97
CA GLY A 159 -1.67 -11.92 -8.19
C GLY A 159 -0.15 -11.73 -8.20
N SER A 160 0.46 -11.37 -7.08
CA SER A 160 1.91 -11.34 -6.99
C SER A 160 2.51 -12.75 -7.03
N THR A 161 3.51 -12.95 -7.85
CA THR A 161 4.29 -14.20 -7.95
C THR A 161 5.65 -14.09 -7.26
N MET A 162 5.80 -13.12 -6.38
CA MET A 162 7.06 -12.84 -5.69
C MET A 162 7.51 -14.01 -4.81
N LYS A 163 8.80 -14.31 -4.85
CA LYS A 163 9.39 -15.29 -3.94
C LYS A 163 9.47 -14.74 -2.50
N PRO A 164 9.30 -15.59 -1.47
CA PRO A 164 9.39 -15.15 -0.08
C PRO A 164 10.68 -14.40 0.27
N SER A 165 11.83 -14.84 -0.22
CA SER A 165 13.11 -14.15 0.00
C SER A 165 13.17 -12.73 -0.59
N CYS A 166 12.50 -12.52 -1.73
CA CYS A 166 12.40 -11.21 -2.35
C CYS A 166 11.51 -10.27 -1.51
N LEU A 167 10.43 -10.81 -0.95
CA LEU A 167 9.53 -10.06 -0.10
C LEU A 167 10.21 -9.64 1.21
N GLU A 168 10.91 -10.57 1.84
CA GLU A 168 11.67 -10.29 3.07
C GLU A 168 12.69 -9.16 2.85
N TYR A 169 13.42 -9.22 1.76
CA TYR A 169 14.35 -8.17 1.39
C TYR A 169 13.66 -6.81 1.19
N ALA A 170 12.54 -6.78 0.44
CA ALA A 170 11.77 -5.58 0.22
C ALA A 170 11.18 -5.03 1.54
N PHE A 171 10.76 -5.91 2.46
CA PHE A 171 10.28 -5.54 3.78
C PHE A 171 11.39 -4.86 4.61
N GLN A 172 12.56 -5.48 4.68
CA GLN A 172 13.72 -4.93 5.39
C GLN A 172 14.22 -3.60 4.80
N SER A 173 14.00 -3.38 3.50
CA SER A 173 14.36 -2.11 2.86
C SER A 173 13.50 -0.93 3.29
N GLY A 174 12.34 -1.16 3.93
CA GLY A 174 11.42 -0.11 4.37
C GLY A 174 10.64 0.56 3.23
N CYS A 175 10.54 -0.08 2.07
CA CYS A 175 9.82 0.49 0.91
C CYS A 175 8.30 0.43 1.03
N PHE A 176 7.75 -0.25 2.03
CA PHE A 176 6.31 -0.41 2.21
C PHE A 176 5.68 0.69 3.07
N MET A 177 4.44 1.01 2.74
CA MET A 177 3.53 1.80 3.58
C MET A 177 2.30 0.96 3.89
N PHE A 178 2.05 0.72 5.16
CA PHE A 178 0.90 -0.07 5.62
C PHE A 178 -0.29 0.82 5.93
N LEU A 179 -1.43 0.49 5.35
CA LEU A 179 -2.73 1.13 5.58
C LEU A 179 -3.63 0.07 6.20
N LEU A 180 -3.97 0.24 7.48
CA LEU A 180 -4.74 -0.71 8.28
C LEU A 180 -6.15 -0.16 8.50
N ASP A 181 -7.17 -0.84 7.98
CA ASP A 181 -8.59 -0.45 8.09
C ASP A 181 -9.34 -1.44 8.98
N GLY A 182 -9.92 -0.95 10.08
CA GLY A 182 -10.60 -1.74 11.10
C GLY A 182 -11.99 -1.23 11.47
#